data_a4006e79bfacfe74332900bd2beb1359
#
_entry.id   a4006e79bfacfe74332900bd2beb1359
#
_cell.length_a   1.000
_cell.length_b   1.000
_cell.length_c   1.000
_cell.angle_alpha   90.00
_cell.angle_beta   90.00
_cell.angle_gamma   90.00
#
_symmetry.space_group_name_H-M   'P 1'
#
loop_
_entity.id
_entity.type
_entity.pdbx_description
1 polymer ?
#
loop_
_entity_poly.entity_id
_entity_poly.type
_entity_poly.pdbx_seq_one_letter_code
_entity_poly.pdbx_strand_id
1 'polypeptide(L)'
;MNDGDGIREAEASGKRFGPLGTALVIIPTYNEAENIKAIVGRVRSAVPEAHVLVADDNSPDGTGKLADELAAEDDHVQVLHRKGKEGLGAAYLAGFRWGLDNGYGVLVEMDADGSHRPEELPRLLTALKSADLVLGSRWVPGGRVVNWPKSREFISRGGSLYSRVALDLPLRV
;
A
#
# COMPACT_ATOMS: atom_id res chain seq x y z
N MET A 1 -16.43 8.57 35.28
CA MET A 1 -15.06 8.90 35.66
C MET A 1 -14.24 7.63 35.47
N ASN A 2 -13.72 7.41 34.29
CA ASN A 2 -12.53 6.61 34.03
C ASN A 2 -12.17 6.69 32.54
N ASP A 3 -11.62 7.85 32.13
CA ASP A 3 -11.20 8.08 30.73
C ASP A 3 -9.73 7.68 30.50
N GLY A 4 -9.18 6.84 31.40
CA GLY A 4 -7.75 6.49 31.36
C GLY A 4 -7.39 5.15 30.72
N ASP A 5 -8.33 4.23 30.51
CA ASP A 5 -7.99 2.86 30.07
C ASP A 5 -7.94 2.73 28.53
N GLY A 6 -8.71 3.49 27.79
CA GLY A 6 -8.68 3.44 26.31
C GLY A 6 -7.39 3.98 25.69
N ILE A 7 -6.73 4.93 26.35
CA ILE A 7 -5.46 5.51 25.88
C ILE A 7 -4.29 4.54 26.07
N ARG A 8 -4.32 3.72 27.11
CA ARG A 8 -3.24 2.75 27.42
C ARG A 8 -3.24 1.53 26.50
N GLU A 9 -4.41 1.09 26.01
CA GLU A 9 -4.49 0.00 25.02
C GLU A 9 -4.05 0.46 23.63
N ALA A 10 -4.35 1.70 23.23
CA ALA A 10 -3.85 2.28 21.98
C ALA A 10 -2.33 2.46 22.00
N GLU A 11 -1.74 2.82 23.14
CA GLU A 11 -0.27 2.94 23.29
C GLU A 11 0.46 1.59 23.24
N ALA A 12 -0.17 0.48 23.62
CA ALA A 12 0.44 -0.85 23.57
C ALA A 12 0.45 -1.46 22.17
N SER A 13 -0.52 -1.11 21.32
CA SER A 13 -0.62 -1.56 19.91
C SER A 13 0.28 -0.76 18.95
N GLY A 14 0.61 0.50 19.28
CA GLY A 14 1.26 1.46 18.37
C GLY A 14 2.78 1.37 18.24
N LYS A 15 3.46 0.37 18.86
CA LYS A 15 4.93 0.42 19.03
C LYS A 15 5.78 -0.17 17.89
N ARG A 16 5.21 -0.75 16.84
CA ARG A 16 6.00 -1.45 15.81
C ARG A 16 6.70 -0.51 14.83
N PHE A 17 6.12 0.66 14.53
CA PHE A 17 6.74 1.70 13.70
C PHE A 17 7.04 2.99 14.49
N GLY A 18 7.24 2.88 15.81
CA GLY A 18 7.46 4.02 16.70
C GLY A 18 6.20 4.88 16.83
N PRO A 19 6.32 6.22 16.84
CA PRO A 19 5.19 7.13 17.02
C PRO A 19 4.18 7.12 15.85
N LEU A 20 4.50 6.48 14.72
CA LEU A 20 3.66 6.44 13.53
C LEU A 20 2.54 5.37 13.59
N GLY A 21 2.62 4.41 14.53
CA GLY A 21 1.63 3.33 14.65
C GLY A 21 1.83 2.19 13.64
N THR A 22 0.82 1.31 13.52
CA THR A 22 0.86 0.15 12.60
C THR A 22 0.67 0.58 11.15
N ALA A 23 1.44 -0.02 10.25
CA ALA A 23 1.29 0.20 8.81
C ALA A 23 0.26 -0.76 8.20
N LEU A 24 -0.60 -0.23 7.33
CA LEU A 24 -1.53 -0.97 6.50
C LEU A 24 -1.12 -0.84 5.03
N VAL A 25 -0.81 -1.96 4.39
CA VAL A 25 -0.55 -2.01 2.94
C VAL A 25 -1.85 -2.33 2.22
N ILE A 26 -2.36 -1.38 1.47
CA ILE A 26 -3.62 -1.46 0.73
C ILE A 26 -3.31 -1.92 -0.68
N ILE A 27 -3.90 -3.06 -1.08
CA ILE A 27 -3.72 -3.69 -2.38
C ILE A 27 -5.08 -3.78 -3.07
N PRO A 28 -5.42 -2.84 -3.95
CA PRO A 28 -6.60 -2.94 -4.79
C PRO A 28 -6.49 -4.09 -5.77
N THR A 29 -7.57 -4.85 -5.94
CA THR A 29 -7.60 -6.00 -6.85
C THR A 29 -8.83 -6.00 -7.74
N TYR A 30 -8.62 -6.35 -9.01
CA TYR A 30 -9.64 -6.73 -9.97
C TYR A 30 -9.07 -7.67 -11.00
N ASN A 31 -9.44 -8.97 -10.93
CA ASN A 31 -8.87 -10.06 -11.75
C ASN A 31 -7.36 -10.25 -11.52
N GLU A 32 -6.98 -10.43 -10.26
CA GLU A 32 -5.59 -10.63 -9.83
C GLU A 32 -5.35 -12.00 -9.18
N ALA A 33 -6.19 -13.02 -9.53
CA ALA A 33 -6.11 -14.34 -8.93
C ALA A 33 -4.71 -14.99 -9.07
N GLU A 34 -3.99 -14.71 -10.16
CA GLU A 34 -2.65 -15.24 -10.40
C GLU A 34 -1.57 -14.53 -9.53
N ASN A 35 -1.81 -13.29 -9.11
CA ASN A 35 -0.81 -12.44 -8.45
C ASN A 35 -1.01 -12.33 -6.94
N ILE A 36 -2.28 -12.40 -6.45
CA ILE A 36 -2.62 -12.02 -5.09
C ILE A 36 -1.84 -12.79 -4.02
N LYS A 37 -1.70 -14.10 -4.14
CA LYS A 37 -0.95 -14.92 -3.18
C LYS A 37 0.53 -14.54 -3.12
N ALA A 38 1.12 -14.29 -4.29
CA ALA A 38 2.53 -13.93 -4.39
C ALA A 38 2.81 -12.54 -3.81
N ILE A 39 1.98 -11.53 -4.13
CA ILE A 39 2.20 -10.17 -3.65
C ILE A 39 1.99 -10.06 -2.14
N VAL A 40 0.93 -10.67 -1.58
CA VAL A 40 0.67 -10.71 -0.15
C VAL A 40 1.82 -11.41 0.58
N GLY A 41 2.26 -12.59 0.12
CA GLY A 41 3.38 -13.31 0.72
C GLY A 41 4.69 -12.51 0.71
N ARG A 42 4.98 -11.76 -0.37
CA ARG A 42 6.15 -10.87 -0.44
C ARG A 42 6.05 -9.69 0.52
N VAL A 43 4.88 -9.06 0.67
CA VAL A 43 4.67 -7.98 1.64
C VAL A 43 4.88 -8.51 3.06
N ARG A 44 4.26 -9.64 3.41
CA ARG A 44 4.38 -10.27 4.73
C ARG A 44 5.82 -10.67 5.05
N SER A 45 6.57 -11.13 4.03
CA SER A 45 8.00 -11.46 4.19
C SER A 45 8.87 -10.22 4.37
N ALA A 46 8.57 -9.12 3.66
CA ALA A 46 9.37 -7.90 3.70
C ALA A 46 9.14 -7.09 4.99
N VAL A 47 7.90 -7.04 5.48
CA VAL A 47 7.49 -6.30 6.69
C VAL A 47 6.49 -7.15 7.49
N PRO A 48 6.96 -8.12 8.28
CA PRO A 48 6.08 -9.05 9.03
C PRO A 48 5.10 -8.37 9.98
N GLU A 49 5.42 -7.17 10.47
CA GLU A 49 4.56 -6.40 11.38
C GLU A 49 3.52 -5.51 10.67
N ALA A 50 3.62 -5.32 9.36
CA ALA A 50 2.60 -4.59 8.61
C ALA A 50 1.37 -5.46 8.40
N HIS A 51 0.20 -4.84 8.38
CA HIS A 51 -1.03 -5.49 7.95
C HIS A 51 -1.24 -5.26 6.45
N VAL A 52 -1.98 -6.17 5.82
CA VAL A 52 -2.36 -6.08 4.41
C VAL A 52 -3.87 -6.00 4.31
N LEU A 53 -4.37 -5.06 3.54
CA LEU A 53 -5.78 -4.95 3.16
C LEU A 53 -5.91 -5.22 1.67
N VAL A 54 -6.50 -6.34 1.31
CA VAL A 54 -6.91 -6.60 -0.07
C VAL A 54 -8.26 -5.93 -0.31
N ALA A 55 -8.31 -4.93 -1.19
CA ALA A 55 -9.53 -4.22 -1.55
C ALA A 55 -10.06 -4.76 -2.89
N ASP A 56 -10.90 -5.78 -2.84
CA ASP A 56 -11.37 -6.50 -4.03
C ASP A 56 -12.64 -5.87 -4.62
N ASP A 57 -12.55 -5.49 -5.89
CA ASP A 57 -13.60 -4.85 -6.68
C ASP A 57 -14.62 -5.88 -7.25
N ASN A 58 -14.98 -6.90 -6.46
CA ASN A 58 -15.88 -7.98 -6.85
C ASN A 58 -15.35 -8.74 -8.08
N SER A 59 -14.14 -9.22 -7.98
CA SER A 59 -13.44 -9.93 -9.06
C SER A 59 -14.15 -11.21 -9.45
N PRO A 60 -14.49 -11.41 -10.74
CA PRO A 60 -15.15 -12.64 -11.21
C PRO A 60 -14.22 -13.85 -11.34
N ASP A 61 -12.89 -13.66 -11.29
CA ASP A 61 -11.88 -14.73 -11.46
C ASP A 61 -11.56 -15.50 -10.18
N GLY A 62 -12.22 -15.14 -9.05
CA GLY A 62 -11.99 -15.78 -7.75
C GLY A 62 -10.94 -15.11 -6.88
N THR A 63 -10.39 -13.94 -7.27
CA THR A 63 -9.43 -13.17 -6.46
C THR A 63 -9.93 -12.95 -5.04
N GLY A 64 -11.18 -12.49 -4.85
CA GLY A 64 -11.75 -12.22 -3.54
C GLY A 64 -11.78 -13.47 -2.64
N LYS A 65 -12.11 -14.64 -3.20
CA LYS A 65 -12.08 -15.92 -2.47
C LYS A 65 -10.65 -16.27 -2.03
N LEU A 66 -9.67 -16.09 -2.90
CA LEU A 66 -8.26 -16.34 -2.56
C LEU A 66 -7.77 -15.37 -1.47
N ALA A 67 -8.26 -14.13 -1.47
CA ALA A 67 -7.97 -13.16 -0.43
C ALA A 67 -8.57 -13.59 0.93
N ASP A 68 -9.81 -14.10 0.93
CA ASP A 68 -10.44 -14.65 2.14
C ASP A 68 -9.68 -15.86 2.71
N GLU A 69 -9.16 -16.75 1.83
CA GLU A 69 -8.31 -17.87 2.22
C GLU A 69 -7.03 -17.35 2.92
N LEU A 70 -6.37 -16.33 2.35
CA LEU A 70 -5.18 -15.72 2.95
C LEU A 70 -5.48 -15.06 4.30
N ALA A 71 -6.62 -14.39 4.44
CA ALA A 71 -7.05 -13.79 5.70
C ALA A 71 -7.38 -14.83 6.78
N ALA A 72 -7.85 -16.01 6.39
CA ALA A 72 -8.08 -17.11 7.31
C ALA A 72 -6.78 -17.78 7.81
N GLU A 73 -5.69 -17.67 7.04
CA GLU A 73 -4.38 -18.24 7.36
C GLU A 73 -3.46 -17.24 8.11
N ASP A 74 -3.67 -15.93 7.98
CA ASP A 74 -2.82 -14.88 8.59
C ASP A 74 -3.68 -13.71 9.11
N ASP A 75 -3.75 -13.54 10.42
CA ASP A 75 -4.50 -12.47 11.11
C ASP A 75 -4.06 -11.05 10.70
N HIS A 76 -2.91 -10.88 10.07
CA HIS A 76 -2.45 -9.61 9.54
C HIS A 76 -2.99 -9.31 8.13
N VAL A 77 -3.74 -10.22 7.52
CA VAL A 77 -4.37 -10.03 6.22
C VAL A 77 -5.86 -9.78 6.43
N GLN A 78 -6.38 -8.74 5.82
CA GLN A 78 -7.79 -8.36 5.87
C GLN A 78 -8.33 -8.20 4.45
N VAL A 79 -9.63 -8.36 4.27
CA VAL A 79 -10.28 -8.22 2.97
C VAL A 79 -11.40 -7.19 3.06
N LEU A 80 -11.40 -6.27 2.09
CA LEU A 80 -12.49 -5.33 1.88
C LEU A 80 -13.17 -5.69 0.55
N HIS A 81 -14.30 -6.39 0.62
CA HIS A 81 -15.12 -6.67 -0.56
C HIS A 81 -15.90 -5.43 -0.96
N ARG A 82 -15.60 -4.90 -2.16
CA ARG A 82 -16.32 -3.79 -2.74
C ARG A 82 -17.43 -4.29 -3.67
N LYS A 83 -18.43 -3.47 -3.92
CA LYS A 83 -19.61 -3.88 -4.72
C LYS A 83 -19.27 -4.10 -6.20
N GLY A 84 -18.19 -3.53 -6.70
CA GLY A 84 -17.74 -3.64 -8.08
C GLY A 84 -16.67 -2.63 -8.43
N LYS A 85 -16.21 -2.67 -9.68
CA LYS A 85 -15.11 -1.84 -10.19
C LYS A 85 -15.54 -0.40 -10.42
N GLU A 86 -15.05 0.52 -9.59
CA GLU A 86 -15.27 1.97 -9.69
C GLU A 86 -13.98 2.75 -10.01
N GLY A 87 -12.92 2.02 -10.32
CA GLY A 87 -11.60 2.57 -10.63
C GLY A 87 -10.63 2.53 -9.46
N LEU A 88 -9.33 2.56 -9.79
CA LEU A 88 -8.22 2.39 -8.85
C LEU A 88 -8.26 3.41 -7.71
N GLY A 89 -8.48 4.70 -8.03
CA GLY A 89 -8.55 5.75 -7.02
C GLY A 89 -9.69 5.54 -6.01
N ALA A 90 -10.87 5.06 -6.46
CA ALA A 90 -11.98 4.76 -5.57
C ALA A 90 -11.66 3.57 -4.64
N ALA A 91 -10.91 2.59 -5.13
CA ALA A 91 -10.46 1.46 -4.32
C ALA A 91 -9.47 1.91 -3.23
N TYR A 92 -8.49 2.75 -3.57
CA TYR A 92 -7.57 3.33 -2.58
C TYR A 92 -8.28 4.19 -1.55
N LEU A 93 -9.21 5.06 -1.97
CA LEU A 93 -9.99 5.89 -1.04
C LEU A 93 -10.83 5.05 -0.06
N ALA A 94 -11.41 3.94 -0.53
CA ALA A 94 -12.13 3.01 0.33
C ALA A 94 -11.17 2.33 1.33
N GLY A 95 -10.00 1.89 0.88
CA GLY A 95 -8.96 1.31 1.72
C GLY A 95 -8.41 2.30 2.75
N PHE A 96 -8.19 3.56 2.38
CA PHE A 96 -7.75 4.62 3.32
C PHE A 96 -8.80 4.86 4.39
N ARG A 97 -10.08 4.98 4.02
CA ARG A 97 -11.16 5.16 5.00
C ARG A 97 -11.21 3.99 5.96
N TRP A 98 -11.17 2.77 5.42
CA TRP A 98 -11.15 1.56 6.24
C TRP A 98 -9.94 1.55 7.20
N GLY A 99 -8.76 1.90 6.73
CA GLY A 99 -7.54 1.97 7.54
C GLY A 99 -7.64 3.01 8.66
N LEU A 100 -8.15 4.21 8.37
CA LEU A 100 -8.36 5.27 9.36
C LEU A 100 -9.40 4.85 10.41
N ASP A 101 -10.53 4.26 9.99
CA ASP A 101 -11.59 3.79 10.87
C ASP A 101 -11.11 2.65 11.80
N ASN A 102 -10.07 1.91 11.40
CA ASN A 102 -9.45 0.83 12.17
C ASN A 102 -8.14 1.25 12.90
N GLY A 103 -7.85 2.55 12.96
CA GLY A 103 -6.77 3.10 13.78
C GLY A 103 -5.34 2.89 13.25
N TYR A 104 -5.17 2.64 11.95
CA TYR A 104 -3.84 2.56 11.34
C TYR A 104 -3.20 3.94 11.22
N GLY A 105 -1.94 4.04 11.63
CA GLY A 105 -1.18 5.30 11.60
C GLY A 105 -0.42 5.52 10.29
N VAL A 106 -0.16 4.45 9.52
CA VAL A 106 0.52 4.51 8.23
C VAL A 106 -0.29 3.77 7.20
N LEU A 107 -0.58 4.43 6.08
CA LEU A 107 -1.31 3.85 4.95
C LEU A 107 -0.37 3.80 3.73
N VAL A 108 -0.25 2.62 3.12
CA VAL A 108 0.65 2.37 1.98
C VAL A 108 -0.17 1.93 0.79
N GLU A 109 0.04 2.56 -0.35
CA GLU A 109 -0.52 2.14 -1.64
C GLU A 109 0.42 1.15 -2.32
N MET A 110 -0.11 0.01 -2.79
CA MET A 110 0.66 -0.98 -3.53
C MET A 110 -0.22 -1.72 -4.53
N ASP A 111 0.21 -1.81 -5.78
CA ASP A 111 -0.49 -2.55 -6.83
C ASP A 111 -0.19 -4.06 -6.73
N ALA A 112 -1.16 -4.89 -7.19
CA ALA A 112 -1.02 -6.34 -7.17
C ALA A 112 -0.16 -6.91 -8.31
N ASP A 113 0.06 -6.16 -9.39
CA ASP A 113 0.70 -6.59 -10.64
C ASP A 113 2.24 -6.78 -10.56
N GLY A 114 2.82 -6.57 -9.37
CA GLY A 114 4.26 -6.69 -9.14
C GLY A 114 5.08 -5.51 -9.67
N SER A 115 4.46 -4.43 -10.17
CA SER A 115 5.15 -3.20 -10.58
C SER A 115 5.78 -2.48 -9.38
N HIS A 116 5.20 -2.64 -8.20
CA HIS A 116 5.75 -2.22 -6.92
C HIS A 116 6.54 -3.36 -6.26
N ARG A 117 7.63 -3.01 -5.61
CA ARG A 117 8.51 -3.98 -4.96
C ARG A 117 8.32 -3.97 -3.46
N PRO A 118 7.66 -4.99 -2.86
CA PRO A 118 7.47 -5.07 -1.42
C PRO A 118 8.78 -5.01 -0.62
N GLU A 119 9.88 -5.50 -1.20
CA GLU A 119 11.21 -5.50 -0.57
C GLU A 119 11.76 -4.08 -0.30
N GLU A 120 11.18 -3.06 -0.95
CA GLU A 120 11.53 -1.65 -0.71
C GLU A 120 10.72 -1.01 0.42
N LEU A 121 9.65 -1.67 0.92
CA LEU A 121 8.82 -1.13 2.00
C LEU A 121 9.60 -0.78 3.26
N PRO A 122 10.55 -1.60 3.76
CA PRO A 122 11.30 -1.24 4.98
C PRO A 122 12.02 0.10 4.84
N ARG A 123 12.56 0.40 3.65
CA ARG A 123 13.25 1.66 3.34
C ARG A 123 12.27 2.83 3.30
N LEU A 124 11.11 2.65 2.66
CA LEU A 124 10.07 3.68 2.56
C LEU A 124 9.49 4.00 3.95
N LEU A 125 9.17 2.98 4.75
CA LEU A 125 8.68 3.14 6.11
C LEU A 125 9.70 3.82 7.03
N THR A 126 11.00 3.55 6.81
CA THR A 126 12.05 4.25 7.55
C THR A 126 12.10 5.73 7.21
N ALA A 127 11.88 6.10 5.96
CA ALA A 127 11.87 7.50 5.52
C ALA A 127 10.69 8.30 6.11
N LEU A 128 9.56 7.67 6.44
CA LEU A 128 8.42 8.31 7.12
C LEU A 128 8.74 8.86 8.51
N LYS A 129 9.86 8.45 9.13
CA LYS A 129 10.29 9.03 10.42
C LYS A 129 10.61 10.53 10.33
N SER A 130 10.84 11.05 9.13
CA SER A 130 11.20 12.44 8.87
C SER A 130 10.34 13.11 7.79
N ALA A 131 9.23 12.49 7.39
CA ALA A 131 8.35 13.01 6.35
C ALA A 131 6.91 12.49 6.58
N ASP A 132 5.91 13.30 6.24
CA ASP A 132 4.50 12.92 6.31
C ASP A 132 4.05 12.09 5.10
N LEU A 133 4.79 12.20 3.98
CA LEU A 133 4.53 11.46 2.74
C LEU A 133 5.86 11.00 2.13
N VAL A 134 5.93 9.72 1.76
CA VAL A 134 7.08 9.14 1.06
C VAL A 134 6.60 8.47 -0.23
N LEU A 135 7.21 8.85 -1.34
CA LEU A 135 6.90 8.28 -2.66
C LEU A 135 8.07 7.41 -3.16
N GLY A 136 7.76 6.19 -3.56
CA GLY A 136 8.70 5.34 -4.27
C GLY A 136 8.91 5.87 -5.69
N SER A 137 10.16 6.17 -6.07
CA SER A 137 10.48 6.66 -7.40
C SER A 137 11.53 5.80 -8.10
N ARG A 138 11.35 5.62 -9.41
CA ARG A 138 12.33 4.98 -10.30
C ARG A 138 13.45 5.93 -10.71
N TRP A 139 13.28 7.24 -10.50
CA TRP A 139 14.17 8.31 -10.97
C TRP A 139 15.07 8.89 -9.88
N VAL A 140 15.27 8.14 -8.81
CA VAL A 140 16.22 8.46 -7.73
C VAL A 140 17.49 7.63 -7.85
N PRO A 141 18.61 8.03 -7.21
CA PRO A 141 19.82 7.20 -7.18
C PRO A 141 19.53 5.78 -6.71
N GLY A 142 19.95 4.77 -7.49
CA GLY A 142 19.64 3.36 -7.26
C GLY A 142 18.32 2.87 -7.86
N GLY A 143 17.45 3.77 -8.30
CA GLY A 143 16.24 3.43 -9.05
C GLY A 143 16.59 2.98 -10.47
N ARG A 144 15.81 2.04 -11.01
CA ARG A 144 15.97 1.57 -12.38
C ARG A 144 14.66 1.08 -12.96
N VAL A 145 14.60 1.12 -14.27
CA VAL A 145 13.48 0.59 -15.06
C VAL A 145 13.96 -0.70 -15.73
N VAL A 146 13.15 -1.73 -15.71
CA VAL A 146 13.45 -3.01 -16.33
C VAL A 146 12.40 -3.28 -17.41
N ASN A 147 12.86 -3.65 -18.61
CA ASN A 147 12.01 -4.06 -19.75
C ASN A 147 10.99 -3.01 -20.24
N TRP A 148 11.27 -1.71 -20.06
CA TRP A 148 10.41 -0.67 -20.63
C TRP A 148 10.85 -0.28 -22.03
N PRO A 149 9.89 -0.08 -22.96
CA PRO A 149 10.18 0.59 -24.23
C PRO A 149 10.66 2.04 -23.98
N LYS A 150 11.58 2.52 -24.81
CA LYS A 150 12.13 3.90 -24.67
C LYS A 150 11.04 4.97 -24.74
N SER A 151 9.95 4.73 -25.50
CA SER A 151 8.78 5.61 -25.56
C SER A 151 8.10 5.76 -24.21
N ARG A 152 7.92 4.67 -23.46
CA ARG A 152 7.32 4.67 -22.10
C ARG A 152 8.22 5.41 -21.11
N GLU A 153 9.54 5.21 -21.21
CA GLU A 153 10.51 5.94 -20.38
C GLU A 153 10.43 7.45 -20.64
N PHE A 154 10.39 7.86 -21.93
CA PHE A 154 10.26 9.26 -22.31
C PHE A 154 8.97 9.90 -21.81
N ILE A 155 7.82 9.23 -21.96
CA ILE A 155 6.52 9.71 -21.47
C ILE A 155 6.56 9.85 -19.93
N SER A 156 7.10 8.88 -19.21
CA SER A 156 7.20 8.93 -17.75
C SER A 156 8.09 10.08 -17.27
N ARG A 157 9.25 10.30 -17.89
CA ARG A 157 10.13 11.43 -17.56
C ARG A 157 9.50 12.78 -17.92
N GLY A 158 8.80 12.86 -19.04
CA GLY A 158 8.05 14.05 -19.46
C GLY A 158 6.91 14.39 -18.50
N GLY A 159 6.15 13.38 -18.08
CA GLY A 159 5.10 13.52 -17.06
C GLY A 159 5.65 13.99 -15.71
N SER A 160 6.76 13.42 -15.27
CA SER A 160 7.45 13.85 -14.03
C SER A 160 7.91 15.32 -14.12
N LEU A 161 8.49 15.72 -15.24
CA LEU A 161 8.91 17.11 -15.46
C LEU A 161 7.69 18.06 -15.49
N TYR A 162 6.64 17.68 -16.20
CA TYR A 162 5.40 18.46 -16.26
C TYR A 162 4.78 18.64 -14.86
N SER A 163 4.66 17.58 -14.08
CA SER A 163 4.12 17.65 -12.73
C SER A 163 4.93 18.57 -11.82
N ARG A 164 6.26 18.52 -11.93
CA ARG A 164 7.16 19.42 -11.17
C ARG A 164 6.95 20.88 -11.53
N VAL A 165 6.81 21.18 -12.82
CA VAL A 165 6.67 22.56 -13.30
C VAL A 165 5.25 23.08 -13.07
N ALA A 166 4.23 22.28 -13.41
CA ALA A 166 2.84 22.69 -13.36
C ALA A 166 2.25 22.75 -11.93
N LEU A 167 2.76 21.89 -11.04
CA LEU A 167 2.27 21.78 -9.66
C LEU A 167 3.25 22.30 -8.61
N ASP A 168 4.40 22.84 -9.05
CA ASP A 168 5.49 23.33 -8.17
C ASP A 168 5.90 22.30 -7.09
N LEU A 169 5.91 21.02 -7.47
CA LEU A 169 6.25 19.93 -6.57
C LEU A 169 7.73 19.55 -6.73
N PRO A 170 8.55 19.60 -5.66
CA PRO A 170 9.98 19.25 -5.73
C PRO A 170 10.20 17.71 -5.84
N LEU A 171 9.20 16.97 -6.31
CA LEU A 171 9.21 15.50 -6.39
C LEU A 171 9.84 15.00 -7.71
N ARG A 172 10.54 13.87 -7.63
CA ARG A 172 11.04 13.10 -8.79
C ARG A 172 10.27 11.78 -8.85
N VAL A 173 9.10 11.81 -9.45
CA VAL A 173 8.18 10.64 -9.50
C VAL A 173 8.26 9.97 -10.86
#